data_0afa4201898a991e480216d4f3bdd555
#
_entry.id   0afa4201898a991e480216d4f3bdd555
#
_cell.length_a   1.000
_cell.length_b   1.000
_cell.length_c   1.000
_cell.angle_alpha   90.00
_cell.angle_beta   90.00
_cell.angle_gamma   90.00
#
_symmetry.space_group_name_H-M   'P 1'
#
loop_
_entity.id
_entity.type
_entity.pdbx_description
1 polymer ?
#
loop_
_entity_poly.entity_id
_entity_poly.type
_entity_poly.pdbx_seq_one_letter_code
_entity_poly.pdbx_strand_id
1 'polypeptide(L)'
;TLILFSHSLPAADAPSVELALTFKPIQTDIEIESPEKSEYGRCKVEVEQSKKSSGWIVYGPNGQVLRRFVDTNGDNVVDQWRYFNRGLEVYRDIDANYNNKVDGSRWMNLAGTRWGIDQDEDGVIDEWKMISAEEVTRVAMNALAKNDIKAFKNLMITEAELTEAGIQNPFADKIRESVNSAAKDITAMLAKTKMITPDTVWVRFDGSMPGLI
;
A
#
# COMPACT_ATOMS: atom_id res chain seq x y z
N THR A 1 6.53 -7.02 -17.44
CA THR A 1 5.88 -5.89 -18.13
C THR A 1 4.63 -5.57 -17.37
N LEU A 2 4.72 -4.57 -16.45
CA LEU A 2 3.59 -4.04 -15.73
C LEU A 2 2.73 -3.28 -16.73
N ILE A 3 1.54 -3.75 -17.00
CA ILE A 3 0.57 -3.00 -17.80
C ILE A 3 -0.13 -2.05 -16.82
N LEU A 4 0.35 -0.82 -16.74
CA LEU A 4 -0.34 0.28 -16.08
C LEU A 4 -1.58 0.59 -16.94
N PHE A 5 -2.72 0.09 -16.53
CA PHE A 5 -3.98 0.48 -17.12
C PHE A 5 -4.42 1.83 -16.51
N SER A 6 -4.06 2.93 -17.16
CA SER A 6 -4.80 4.17 -17.01
C SER A 6 -6.15 3.99 -17.72
N HIS A 7 -7.14 3.47 -17.01
CA HIS A 7 -8.50 3.45 -17.50
C HIS A 7 -9.30 4.50 -16.72
N SER A 8 -9.51 5.65 -17.32
CA SER A 8 -10.60 6.52 -16.95
C SER A 8 -11.90 5.79 -17.23
N LEU A 9 -12.48 5.14 -16.23
CA LEU A 9 -13.78 4.53 -16.32
C LEU A 9 -14.81 5.55 -15.87
N PRO A 10 -15.81 5.91 -16.71
CA PRO A 10 -16.86 6.80 -16.29
C PRO A 10 -17.66 6.14 -15.15
N ALA A 11 -17.77 6.80 -14.02
CA ALA A 11 -18.51 6.31 -12.85
C ALA A 11 -20.03 6.18 -13.12
N ALA A 12 -20.51 6.61 -14.27
CA ALA A 12 -21.93 6.64 -14.63
C ALA A 12 -22.50 5.28 -15.09
N ASP A 13 -21.70 4.42 -15.74
CA ASP A 13 -22.17 3.14 -16.25
C ASP A 13 -21.47 1.98 -15.55
N ALA A 14 -22.23 1.09 -14.90
CA ALA A 14 -21.66 -0.06 -14.21
C ALA A 14 -20.91 -0.98 -15.21
N PRO A 15 -19.64 -1.31 -14.97
CA PRO A 15 -18.90 -2.25 -15.80
C PRO A 15 -19.49 -3.66 -15.68
N SER A 16 -19.14 -4.54 -16.60
CA SER A 16 -19.42 -5.95 -16.41
C SER A 16 -18.66 -6.52 -15.21
N VAL A 17 -19.20 -7.57 -14.60
CA VAL A 17 -18.52 -8.30 -13.50
C VAL A 17 -17.12 -8.74 -13.91
N GLU A 18 -16.98 -9.25 -15.14
CA GLU A 18 -15.72 -9.72 -15.66
C GLU A 18 -14.68 -8.58 -15.72
N LEU A 19 -15.07 -7.41 -16.24
CA LEU A 19 -14.18 -6.24 -16.29
C LEU A 19 -13.82 -5.76 -14.88
N ALA A 20 -14.81 -5.63 -14.01
CA ALA A 20 -14.58 -5.14 -12.64
C ALA A 20 -13.62 -6.06 -11.82
N LEU A 21 -13.63 -7.37 -12.07
CA LEU A 21 -12.76 -8.33 -11.41
C LEU A 21 -11.34 -8.41 -12.04
N THR A 22 -11.09 -7.75 -13.19
CA THR A 22 -9.72 -7.64 -13.71
C THR A 22 -8.83 -6.71 -12.91
N PHE A 23 -9.42 -5.76 -12.20
CA PHE A 23 -8.67 -4.83 -11.35
C PHE A 23 -8.02 -5.58 -10.18
N LYS A 24 -6.74 -5.35 -10.02
CA LYS A 24 -5.90 -5.95 -8.97
C LYS A 24 -5.17 -4.84 -8.21
N PRO A 25 -4.82 -5.07 -6.94
CA PRO A 25 -3.93 -4.17 -6.20
C PRO A 25 -2.64 -3.92 -6.97
N ILE A 26 -2.13 -2.69 -6.92
CA ILE A 26 -0.80 -2.37 -7.45
C ILE A 26 0.27 -3.08 -6.62
N GLN A 27 0.11 -3.08 -5.30
CA GLN A 27 1.02 -3.81 -4.43
C GLN A 27 0.75 -5.31 -4.44
N THR A 28 1.80 -6.12 -4.33
CA THR A 28 1.76 -7.58 -4.57
C THR A 28 1.57 -8.44 -3.32
N ASP A 29 1.68 -7.85 -2.13
CA ASP A 29 1.62 -8.54 -0.84
C ASP A 29 0.21 -8.56 -0.23
N ILE A 30 -0.83 -8.52 -1.07
CA ILE A 30 -2.22 -8.42 -0.65
C ILE A 30 -3.02 -9.64 -1.14
N GLU A 31 -3.67 -10.30 -0.19
CA GLU A 31 -4.62 -11.36 -0.48
C GLU A 31 -6.03 -10.77 -0.60
N ILE A 32 -6.60 -10.88 -1.79
CA ILE A 32 -7.96 -10.42 -2.09
C ILE A 32 -8.84 -11.59 -2.52
N GLU A 33 -10.11 -11.49 -2.18
CA GLU A 33 -11.09 -12.48 -2.66
C GLU A 33 -11.39 -12.29 -4.15
N SER A 34 -11.32 -13.39 -4.91
CA SER A 34 -11.67 -13.42 -6.32
C SER A 34 -12.42 -14.72 -6.61
N PRO A 35 -13.67 -14.65 -7.05
CA PRO A 35 -14.44 -15.83 -7.41
C PRO A 35 -13.87 -16.50 -8.67
N GLU A 36 -14.17 -17.78 -8.83
CA GLU A 36 -13.88 -18.50 -10.06
C GLU A 36 -14.77 -18.00 -11.21
N LYS A 37 -14.29 -18.11 -12.46
CA LYS A 37 -15.07 -17.66 -13.64
C LYS A 37 -16.47 -18.30 -13.72
N SER A 38 -16.61 -19.54 -13.28
CA SER A 38 -17.89 -20.25 -13.22
C SER A 38 -18.89 -19.61 -12.26
N GLU A 39 -18.45 -18.76 -11.35
CA GLU A 39 -19.25 -18.09 -10.34
C GLU A 39 -19.68 -16.68 -10.77
N TYR A 40 -19.12 -16.13 -11.83
CA TYR A 40 -19.39 -14.75 -12.28
C TYR A 40 -20.88 -14.48 -12.53
N GLY A 41 -21.64 -15.49 -12.98
CA GLY A 41 -23.08 -15.38 -13.17
C GLY A 41 -23.88 -15.14 -11.86
N ARG A 42 -23.29 -15.38 -10.69
CA ARG A 42 -23.87 -15.09 -9.37
C ARG A 42 -23.35 -13.80 -8.74
N CYS A 43 -22.36 -13.19 -9.36
CA CYS A 43 -21.82 -11.89 -8.95
C CYS A 43 -22.65 -10.77 -9.56
N LYS A 44 -22.61 -9.60 -8.96
CA LYS A 44 -23.29 -8.40 -9.49
C LYS A 44 -22.44 -7.15 -9.28
N VAL A 45 -22.65 -6.17 -10.15
CA VAL A 45 -22.12 -4.82 -9.97
C VAL A 45 -23.29 -3.87 -9.73
N GLU A 46 -23.23 -3.08 -8.69
CA GLU A 46 -24.21 -2.06 -8.36
C GLU A 46 -23.57 -0.68 -8.41
N VAL A 47 -24.28 0.28 -8.99
CA VAL A 47 -23.89 1.70 -8.97
C VAL A 47 -24.16 2.24 -7.58
N GLU A 48 -23.16 2.89 -6.98
CA GLU A 48 -23.30 3.65 -5.76
C GLU A 48 -23.25 5.13 -6.09
N GLN A 49 -24.27 5.88 -5.68
CA GLN A 49 -24.33 7.31 -5.92
C GLN A 49 -24.75 8.04 -4.65
N SER A 50 -23.98 9.05 -4.28
CA SER A 50 -24.27 9.99 -3.21
C SER A 50 -24.21 11.43 -3.74
N LYS A 51 -24.44 12.41 -2.87
CA LYS A 51 -24.37 13.83 -3.25
C LYS A 51 -22.93 14.29 -3.60
N LYS A 52 -21.91 13.56 -3.17
CA LYS A 52 -20.50 13.98 -3.26
C LYS A 52 -19.57 12.93 -3.88
N SER A 53 -20.06 11.73 -4.13
CA SER A 53 -19.26 10.64 -4.67
C SER A 53 -20.13 9.69 -5.47
N SER A 54 -19.57 9.11 -6.50
CA SER A 54 -20.17 8.06 -7.31
C SER A 54 -19.21 6.86 -7.40
N GLY A 55 -19.71 5.74 -7.94
CA GLY A 55 -18.87 4.57 -8.09
C GLY A 55 -19.62 3.26 -8.21
N TRP A 56 -18.91 2.15 -8.00
CA TRP A 56 -19.49 0.80 -8.12
C TRP A 56 -19.07 -0.09 -6.98
N ILE A 57 -19.98 -0.98 -6.61
CA ILE A 57 -19.70 -2.07 -5.68
C ILE A 57 -19.85 -3.39 -6.43
N VAL A 58 -18.85 -4.24 -6.35
CA VAL A 58 -18.86 -5.61 -6.88
C VAL A 58 -19.15 -6.56 -5.75
N TYR A 59 -20.25 -7.29 -5.87
CA TYR A 59 -20.64 -8.33 -4.92
C TYR A 59 -20.30 -9.70 -5.46
N GLY A 60 -19.81 -10.57 -4.60
CA GLY A 60 -19.53 -11.96 -4.88
C GLY A 60 -20.78 -12.85 -4.86
N PRO A 61 -20.61 -14.15 -5.13
CA PRO A 61 -21.72 -15.10 -5.29
C PRO A 61 -22.55 -15.31 -4.02
N ASN A 62 -22.03 -14.94 -2.84
CA ASN A 62 -22.71 -15.02 -1.55
C ASN A 62 -23.14 -13.65 -1.01
N GLY A 63 -23.09 -12.59 -1.85
CA GLY A 63 -23.45 -11.23 -1.48
C GLY A 63 -22.37 -10.46 -0.71
N GLN A 64 -21.20 -11.04 -0.51
CA GLN A 64 -20.05 -10.34 0.09
C GLN A 64 -19.47 -9.32 -0.88
N VAL A 65 -18.94 -8.20 -0.34
CA VAL A 65 -18.25 -7.19 -1.15
C VAL A 65 -16.89 -7.75 -1.57
N LEU A 66 -16.58 -7.65 -2.86
CA LEU A 66 -15.28 -8.05 -3.43
C LEU A 66 -14.42 -6.84 -3.80
N ARG A 67 -15.06 -5.79 -4.38
CA ARG A 67 -14.42 -4.55 -4.84
C ARG A 67 -15.36 -3.37 -4.61
N ARG A 68 -14.78 -2.19 -4.42
CA ARG A 68 -15.53 -0.94 -4.45
C ARG A 68 -14.66 0.11 -5.14
N PHE A 69 -15.20 0.73 -6.15
CA PHE A 69 -14.58 1.79 -6.93
C PHE A 69 -15.29 3.09 -6.63
N VAL A 70 -14.54 4.14 -6.29
CA VAL A 70 -15.12 5.39 -5.81
C VAL A 70 -14.49 6.56 -6.56
N ASP A 71 -15.35 7.40 -7.12
CA ASP A 71 -15.06 8.76 -7.53
C ASP A 71 -15.29 9.66 -6.31
N THR A 72 -14.26 10.27 -5.79
CA THR A 72 -14.29 11.04 -4.54
C THR A 72 -14.43 12.54 -4.76
N ASN A 73 -14.08 13.03 -5.95
CA ASN A 73 -14.11 14.44 -6.31
C ASN A 73 -15.33 14.83 -7.16
N GLY A 74 -16.04 13.84 -7.74
CA GLY A 74 -17.27 14.04 -8.52
C GLY A 74 -17.03 14.40 -9.99
N ASP A 75 -15.85 14.05 -10.53
CA ASP A 75 -15.50 14.28 -11.93
C ASP A 75 -15.88 13.11 -12.86
N ASN A 76 -16.50 12.07 -12.33
CA ASN A 76 -16.88 10.81 -12.97
C ASN A 76 -15.69 9.91 -13.33
N VAL A 77 -14.54 10.08 -12.68
CA VAL A 77 -13.40 9.19 -12.76
C VAL A 77 -13.18 8.51 -11.41
N VAL A 78 -12.76 7.26 -11.41
CA VAL A 78 -12.49 6.52 -10.18
C VAL A 78 -11.14 6.97 -9.62
N ASP A 79 -11.14 7.41 -8.35
CA ASP A 79 -9.93 7.84 -7.61
C ASP A 79 -9.50 6.82 -6.56
N GLN A 80 -10.38 5.89 -6.17
CA GLN A 80 -10.06 4.87 -5.18
C GLN A 80 -10.54 3.50 -5.64
N TRP A 81 -9.64 2.54 -5.61
CA TRP A 81 -9.88 1.12 -5.88
C TRP A 81 -9.72 0.35 -4.57
N ARG A 82 -10.86 -0.10 -3.99
CA ARG A 82 -10.88 -0.78 -2.70
C ARG A 82 -11.08 -2.27 -2.91
N TYR A 83 -10.28 -3.06 -2.22
CA TYR A 83 -10.22 -4.51 -2.35
C TYR A 83 -10.58 -5.20 -1.06
N PHE A 84 -11.32 -6.29 -1.18
CA PHE A 84 -11.92 -6.96 -0.04
C PHE A 84 -11.49 -8.43 0.01
N ASN A 85 -11.44 -8.98 1.23
CA ASN A 85 -11.32 -10.40 1.50
C ASN A 85 -12.38 -10.78 2.54
N ARG A 86 -13.24 -11.74 2.21
CA ARG A 86 -14.37 -12.16 3.06
C ARG A 86 -15.28 -11.02 3.50
N GLY A 87 -15.49 -10.06 2.59
CA GLY A 87 -16.34 -8.90 2.83
C GLY A 87 -15.71 -7.78 3.68
N LEU A 88 -14.47 -7.93 4.13
CA LEU A 88 -13.72 -6.91 4.85
C LEU A 88 -12.74 -6.21 3.91
N GLU A 89 -12.69 -4.88 3.94
CA GLU A 89 -11.71 -4.12 3.18
C GLU A 89 -10.31 -4.41 3.73
N VAL A 90 -9.42 -4.89 2.85
CA VAL A 90 -8.04 -5.25 3.20
C VAL A 90 -7.01 -4.29 2.63
N TYR A 91 -7.37 -3.61 1.52
CA TYR A 91 -6.45 -2.72 0.84
C TYR A 91 -7.18 -1.73 -0.06
N ARG A 92 -6.54 -0.60 -0.33
CA ARG A 92 -6.96 0.34 -1.38
C ARG A 92 -5.78 1.00 -2.07
N ASP A 93 -5.93 1.18 -3.37
CA ASP A 93 -5.17 2.11 -4.18
C ASP A 93 -5.88 3.47 -4.20
N ILE A 94 -5.13 4.56 -4.23
CA ILE A 94 -5.63 5.92 -4.15
C ILE A 94 -4.92 6.78 -5.20
N ASP A 95 -5.68 7.52 -5.99
CA ASP A 95 -5.22 8.65 -6.80
C ASP A 95 -5.58 9.93 -6.05
N ALA A 96 -4.66 10.46 -5.26
CA ALA A 96 -4.92 11.61 -4.40
C ALA A 96 -4.76 12.95 -5.12
N ASN A 97 -4.03 12.95 -6.23
CA ASN A 97 -3.79 14.16 -7.04
C ASN A 97 -4.72 14.27 -8.26
N TYR A 98 -5.57 13.24 -8.50
CA TYR A 98 -6.60 13.20 -9.55
C TYR A 98 -6.03 13.26 -10.98
N ASN A 99 -4.87 12.63 -11.19
CA ASN A 99 -4.22 12.57 -12.50
C ASN A 99 -4.44 11.25 -13.26
N ASN A 100 -5.32 10.39 -12.74
CA ASN A 100 -5.67 9.05 -13.24
C ASN A 100 -4.55 8.01 -13.06
N LYS A 101 -3.67 8.24 -12.08
CA LYS A 101 -2.66 7.27 -11.67
C LYS A 101 -2.67 7.13 -10.16
N VAL A 102 -2.37 5.95 -9.69
CA VAL A 102 -2.29 5.70 -8.24
C VAL A 102 -1.00 6.28 -7.68
N ASP A 103 -1.13 7.12 -6.66
CA ASP A 103 -0.03 7.72 -5.90
C ASP A 103 -0.06 7.35 -4.41
N GLY A 104 -1.06 6.58 -3.98
CA GLY A 104 -1.19 6.16 -2.60
C GLY A 104 -1.67 4.71 -2.43
N SER A 105 -1.11 4.02 -1.45
CA SER A 105 -1.44 2.64 -1.11
C SER A 105 -1.73 2.51 0.37
N ARG A 106 -2.89 1.95 0.76
CA ARG A 106 -3.27 1.79 2.15
C ARG A 106 -3.73 0.37 2.48
N TRP A 107 -3.09 -0.25 3.45
CA TRP A 107 -3.42 -1.58 3.96
C TRP A 107 -4.39 -1.46 5.13
N MET A 108 -5.60 -1.97 4.95
CA MET A 108 -6.68 -1.87 5.92
C MET A 108 -6.74 -3.07 6.88
N ASN A 109 -6.22 -4.22 6.45
CA ASN A 109 -6.15 -5.46 7.26
C ASN A 109 -5.24 -5.33 8.49
N LEU A 110 -4.41 -4.28 8.54
CA LEU A 110 -3.53 -3.94 9.66
C LEU A 110 -4.08 -2.74 10.46
N ALA A 111 -5.40 -2.65 10.61
CA ALA A 111 -6.09 -1.50 11.22
C ALA A 111 -5.77 -0.16 10.53
N GLY A 112 -5.35 -0.19 9.26
CA GLY A 112 -4.96 0.99 8.49
C GLY A 112 -3.63 1.61 8.93
N THR A 113 -2.80 0.86 9.66
CA THR A 113 -1.50 1.33 10.19
C THR A 113 -0.35 1.25 9.18
N ARG A 114 -0.63 0.94 7.92
CA ARG A 114 0.34 0.96 6.83
C ARG A 114 -0.23 1.78 5.68
N TRP A 115 0.42 2.91 5.38
CA TRP A 115 0.03 3.84 4.34
C TRP A 115 1.29 4.36 3.64
N GLY A 116 1.45 4.01 2.37
CA GLY A 116 2.57 4.39 1.52
C GLY A 116 2.14 5.41 0.47
N ILE A 117 3.08 6.24 0.07
CA ILE A 117 3.00 7.20 -1.02
C ILE A 117 4.01 6.79 -2.09
N ASP A 118 3.57 6.81 -3.33
CA ASP A 118 4.33 6.58 -4.55
C ASP A 118 4.35 7.91 -5.30
N GLN A 119 5.41 8.71 -5.09
CA GLN A 119 5.46 10.09 -5.57
C GLN A 119 5.72 10.19 -7.08
N ASP A 120 6.47 9.24 -7.65
CA ASP A 120 6.79 9.21 -9.07
C ASP A 120 5.87 8.26 -9.88
N GLU A 121 4.90 7.61 -9.20
CA GLU A 121 3.85 6.77 -9.78
C GLU A 121 4.41 5.59 -10.58
N ASP A 122 5.53 5.02 -10.11
CA ASP A 122 6.19 3.86 -10.71
C ASP A 122 5.70 2.51 -10.14
N GLY A 123 4.78 2.54 -9.17
CA GLY A 123 4.24 1.39 -8.46
C GLY A 123 5.07 0.96 -7.25
N VAL A 124 6.12 1.70 -6.90
CA VAL A 124 7.00 1.44 -5.75
C VAL A 124 6.83 2.53 -4.70
N ILE A 125 6.58 2.15 -3.47
CA ILE A 125 6.42 3.11 -2.37
C ILE A 125 7.73 3.87 -2.13
N ASP A 126 7.67 5.20 -2.21
CA ASP A 126 8.78 6.12 -1.95
C ASP A 126 8.80 6.60 -0.50
N GLU A 127 7.63 6.78 0.10
CA GLU A 127 7.47 7.37 1.43
C GLU A 127 6.40 6.63 2.23
N TRP A 128 6.61 6.50 3.52
CA TRP A 128 5.62 5.97 4.46
C TRP A 128 4.96 7.09 5.25
N LYS A 129 3.70 7.38 4.95
CA LYS A 129 2.89 8.31 5.72
C LYS A 129 2.47 7.72 7.07
N MET A 130 2.33 6.42 7.13
CA MET A 130 2.04 5.66 8.34
C MET A 130 2.57 4.24 8.19
N ILE A 131 3.35 3.78 9.17
CA ILE A 131 3.81 2.39 9.23
C ILE A 131 4.01 1.98 10.69
N SER A 132 3.47 0.82 11.07
CA SER A 132 3.67 0.30 12.43
C SER A 132 5.07 -0.28 12.62
N ALA A 133 5.53 -0.38 13.87
CA ALA A 133 6.83 -0.99 14.19
C ALA A 133 6.93 -2.44 13.68
N GLU A 134 5.83 -3.20 13.76
CA GLU A 134 5.77 -4.56 13.21
C GLU A 134 5.98 -4.56 11.69
N GLU A 135 5.30 -3.68 10.97
CA GLU A 135 5.44 -3.56 9.51
C GLU A 135 6.82 -3.03 9.08
N VAL A 136 7.37 -2.05 9.80
CA VAL A 136 8.75 -1.57 9.53
C VAL A 136 9.74 -2.73 9.58
N THR A 137 9.68 -3.56 10.62
CA THR A 137 10.61 -4.69 10.75
C THR A 137 10.38 -5.74 9.67
N ARG A 138 9.13 -5.99 9.26
CA ARG A 138 8.80 -6.90 8.16
C ARG A 138 9.32 -6.39 6.82
N VAL A 139 9.07 -5.12 6.51
CA VAL A 139 9.55 -4.49 5.27
C VAL A 139 11.07 -4.47 5.23
N ALA A 140 11.72 -4.10 6.36
CA ALA A 140 13.18 -4.11 6.46
C ALA A 140 13.77 -5.50 6.21
N MET A 141 13.24 -6.54 6.84
CA MET A 141 13.73 -7.91 6.64
C MET A 141 13.53 -8.38 5.20
N ASN A 142 12.39 -8.09 4.60
CA ASN A 142 12.13 -8.44 3.20
C ASN A 142 13.08 -7.71 2.25
N ALA A 143 13.31 -6.41 2.48
CA ALA A 143 14.23 -5.61 1.70
C ALA A 143 15.67 -6.14 1.78
N LEU A 144 16.13 -6.49 2.98
CA LEU A 144 17.45 -7.09 3.20
C LEU A 144 17.58 -8.46 2.53
N ALA A 145 16.58 -9.33 2.67
CA ALA A 145 16.58 -10.66 2.07
C ALA A 145 16.62 -10.61 0.53
N LYS A 146 15.94 -9.62 -0.07
CA LYS A 146 15.90 -9.40 -1.52
C LYS A 146 17.01 -8.50 -2.06
N ASN A 147 17.87 -7.96 -1.18
CA ASN A 147 18.87 -6.92 -1.50
C ASN A 147 18.25 -5.67 -2.14
N ASP A 148 17.05 -5.30 -1.71
CA ASP A 148 16.33 -4.10 -2.14
C ASP A 148 16.73 -2.90 -1.27
N ILE A 149 17.80 -2.24 -1.69
CA ILE A 149 18.37 -1.09 -0.96
C ILE A 149 17.44 0.12 -0.99
N LYS A 150 16.66 0.33 -2.08
CA LYS A 150 15.69 1.42 -2.17
C LYS A 150 14.62 1.24 -1.09
N ALA A 151 13.95 0.10 -1.06
CA ALA A 151 12.91 -0.20 -0.06
C ALA A 151 13.42 -0.08 1.39
N PHE A 152 14.66 -0.50 1.66
CA PHE A 152 15.23 -0.33 2.99
C PHE A 152 15.48 1.14 3.35
N LYS A 153 16.01 1.94 2.41
CA LYS A 153 16.26 3.38 2.66
C LYS A 153 14.98 4.16 2.90
N ASN A 154 13.88 3.78 2.27
CA ASN A 154 12.57 4.42 2.44
C ASN A 154 11.94 4.16 3.84
N LEU A 155 12.57 3.32 4.67
CA LEU A 155 12.20 3.15 6.07
C LEU A 155 12.98 4.07 7.03
N MET A 156 13.98 4.78 6.53
CA MET A 156 14.80 5.67 7.36
C MET A 156 14.08 6.99 7.58
N ILE A 157 14.18 7.52 8.79
CA ILE A 157 13.58 8.82 9.15
C ILE A 157 14.14 9.94 8.25
N THR A 158 13.25 10.77 7.74
CA THR A 158 13.55 11.91 6.87
C THR A 158 13.76 13.20 7.67
N GLU A 159 14.32 14.23 7.04
CA GLU A 159 14.45 15.57 7.65
C GLU A 159 13.09 16.22 7.97
N ALA A 160 12.07 15.95 7.15
CA ALA A 160 10.73 16.44 7.39
C ALA A 160 10.14 15.80 8.66
N GLU A 161 10.27 14.48 8.82
CA GLU A 161 9.82 13.75 10.00
C GLU A 161 10.58 14.15 11.27
N LEU A 162 11.89 14.37 11.18
CA LEU A 162 12.68 14.91 12.31
C LEU A 162 12.15 16.26 12.78
N THR A 163 11.79 17.11 11.83
CA THR A 163 11.25 18.45 12.09
C THR A 163 9.85 18.36 12.69
N GLU A 164 8.98 17.55 12.12
CA GLU A 164 7.60 17.33 12.59
C GLU A 164 7.57 16.72 14.00
N ALA A 165 8.48 15.78 14.27
CA ALA A 165 8.65 15.19 15.60
C ALA A 165 9.24 16.16 16.63
N GLY A 166 9.66 17.37 16.23
CA GLY A 166 10.24 18.38 17.11
C GLY A 166 11.59 17.98 17.71
N ILE A 167 12.29 17.04 17.09
CA ILE A 167 13.60 16.55 17.56
C ILE A 167 14.65 17.61 17.27
N GLN A 168 15.25 18.13 18.33
CA GLN A 168 16.26 19.19 18.25
C GLN A 168 17.68 18.66 18.47
N ASN A 169 18.67 19.47 18.09
CA ASN A 169 20.08 19.20 18.38
C ASN A 169 20.34 19.13 19.92
N PRO A 170 21.24 18.25 20.38
CA PRO A 170 22.17 17.43 19.57
C PRO A 170 21.61 16.07 19.12
N PHE A 171 20.36 15.74 19.43
CA PHE A 171 19.79 14.42 19.10
C PHE A 171 19.53 14.29 17.60
N ALA A 172 19.01 15.32 16.97
CA ALA A 172 18.79 15.33 15.51
C ALA A 172 20.08 15.03 14.73
N ASP A 173 21.21 15.63 15.14
CA ASP A 173 22.50 15.41 14.47
C ASP A 173 22.99 13.97 14.63
N LYS A 174 22.80 13.36 15.81
CA LYS A 174 23.13 11.93 16.02
C LYS A 174 22.29 11.01 15.15
N ILE A 175 21.00 11.31 14.98
CA ILE A 175 20.11 10.53 14.12
C ILE A 175 20.56 10.67 12.67
N ARG A 176 20.83 11.88 12.19
CA ARG A 176 21.35 12.14 10.82
C ARG A 176 22.64 11.38 10.54
N GLU A 177 23.58 11.41 11.50
CA GLU A 177 24.83 10.66 11.37
C GLU A 177 24.59 9.15 11.27
N SER A 178 23.68 8.63 12.11
CA SER A 178 23.32 7.20 12.09
C SER A 178 22.65 6.79 10.79
N VAL A 179 21.70 7.58 10.27
CA VAL A 179 21.02 7.36 8.98
C VAL A 179 22.03 7.39 7.83
N ASN A 180 22.91 8.39 7.80
CA ASN A 180 23.92 8.53 6.75
C ASN A 180 24.94 7.37 6.77
N SER A 181 25.32 6.90 7.95
CA SER A 181 26.21 5.75 8.11
C SER A 181 25.52 4.47 7.63
N ALA A 182 24.31 4.20 8.11
CA ALA A 182 23.53 3.02 7.70
C ALA A 182 23.32 2.98 6.18
N ALA A 183 22.99 4.12 5.56
CA ALA A 183 22.79 4.20 4.12
C ALA A 183 24.03 3.86 3.29
N LYS A 184 25.24 4.14 3.83
CA LYS A 184 26.52 3.79 3.19
C LYS A 184 26.91 2.35 3.40
N ASP A 185 26.69 1.84 4.60
CA ASP A 185 27.27 0.57 5.06
C ASP A 185 26.37 -0.64 4.79
N ILE A 186 25.09 -0.43 4.43
CA ILE A 186 24.12 -1.52 4.29
C ILE A 186 24.56 -2.58 3.29
N THR A 187 25.09 -2.17 2.14
CA THR A 187 25.59 -3.11 1.11
C THR A 187 26.80 -3.91 1.61
N ALA A 188 27.70 -3.24 2.33
CA ALA A 188 28.87 -3.90 2.93
C ALA A 188 28.47 -4.82 4.09
N MET A 189 27.45 -4.45 4.85
CA MET A 189 26.89 -5.25 5.92
C MET A 189 26.23 -6.52 5.36
N LEU A 190 25.40 -6.40 4.34
CA LEU A 190 24.75 -7.55 3.68
C LEU A 190 25.76 -8.52 3.09
N ALA A 191 26.81 -8.02 2.45
CA ALA A 191 27.89 -8.87 1.91
C ALA A 191 28.65 -9.65 2.99
N LYS A 192 28.72 -9.13 4.23
CA LYS A 192 29.38 -9.77 5.38
C LYS A 192 28.46 -10.69 6.17
N THR A 193 27.17 -10.42 6.17
CA THR A 193 26.19 -11.12 7.01
C THR A 193 25.63 -12.33 6.26
N LYS A 194 26.14 -13.52 6.56
CA LYS A 194 25.59 -14.79 6.00
C LYS A 194 24.27 -15.23 6.66
N MET A 195 23.75 -14.44 7.60
CA MET A 195 22.56 -14.78 8.38
C MET A 195 21.25 -14.47 7.66
N ILE A 196 21.26 -13.46 6.75
CA ILE A 196 20.09 -13.08 5.95
C ILE A 196 20.32 -13.60 4.53
N THR A 197 19.40 -14.44 4.07
CA THR A 197 19.42 -15.07 2.74
C THR A 197 18.10 -14.73 2.02
N PRO A 198 17.99 -14.95 0.70
CA PRO A 198 16.72 -14.76 -0.01
C PRO A 198 15.54 -15.57 0.56
N ASP A 199 15.82 -16.67 1.27
CA ASP A 199 14.83 -17.54 1.88
C ASP A 199 14.49 -17.13 3.33
N THR A 200 15.08 -16.04 3.83
CA THR A 200 14.80 -15.54 5.18
C THR A 200 13.37 -15.01 5.24
N VAL A 201 12.60 -15.51 6.19
CA VAL A 201 11.21 -15.13 6.42
C VAL A 201 11.10 -14.37 7.74
N TRP A 202 10.46 -13.21 7.70
CA TRP A 202 10.07 -12.50 8.91
C TRP A 202 8.94 -13.24 9.63
N VAL A 203 9.04 -13.40 10.94
CA VAL A 203 8.06 -14.15 11.73
C VAL A 203 7.18 -13.21 12.56
N ARG A 204 7.80 -12.35 13.36
CA ARG A 204 7.10 -11.39 14.22
C ARG A 204 8.04 -10.31 14.74
N PHE A 205 7.46 -9.19 15.17
CA PHE A 205 8.11 -8.19 15.99
C PHE A 205 8.00 -8.58 17.46
N ASP A 206 9.10 -8.63 18.15
CA ASP A 206 9.19 -9.03 19.59
C ASP A 206 9.77 -7.90 20.46
N GLY A 207 9.72 -6.67 19.95
CA GLY A 207 10.17 -5.47 20.65
C GLY A 207 9.07 -4.83 21.51
N SER A 208 9.48 -4.07 22.51
CA SER A 208 8.56 -3.22 23.26
C SER A 208 8.11 -2.05 22.40
N MET A 209 6.82 -1.72 22.46
CA MET A 209 6.34 -0.46 21.88
C MET A 209 7.01 0.71 22.59
N PRO A 210 7.50 1.74 21.86
CA PRO A 210 7.95 2.97 22.51
C PRO A 210 6.81 3.54 23.34
N GLY A 211 7.05 3.74 24.64
CA GLY A 211 6.11 4.40 25.53
C GLY A 211 6.54 5.85 25.77
N LEU A 212 5.59 6.71 26.09
CA LEU A 212 5.89 8.02 26.64
C LEU A 212 6.52 7.79 28.04
N ILE A 213 7.71 8.31 28.26
CA ILE A 213 8.38 8.37 29.56
C ILE A 213 7.97 9.65 30.24
#